data_cd883b509807293c04014c87dff31326
#
_entry.id   cd883b509807293c04014c87dff31326
#
_cell.length_a   1.000
_cell.length_b   1.000
_cell.length_c   1.000
_cell.angle_alpha   90.00
_cell.angle_beta   90.00
_cell.angle_gamma   90.00
#
_symmetry.space_group_name_H-M   'P 1'
#
loop_
_entity.id
_entity.type
_entity.pdbx_description
1 polymer ?
#
loop_
_entity_poly.entity_id
_entity_poly.type
_entity_poly.pdbx_seq_one_letter_code
_entity_poly.pdbx_strand_id
1 'polypeptide(L)'
;MNLGLVIYGSLEQRTGGYLYDRQLVAHLRQQGDRLEVFSLPWQSYAPHLLHNLSRRIDRWARAAAFDLLLQDELNHPSLVWANRRLGRQGLPLVSIVHHLRSNEVHRPLALTVYRWVERTYLRSVDALVCNSHPTRDAAQALAGRPLPSVVAWPGANRQRQRIQPEQVMVRAREPGPLRLLYLGAITPRKGLDVLLRSLARFPRGSLRLTIVGDTERDAQFARRMIECSRQLAVPVEFLGPVPDDHLDRLFTSHQALVVPSWHEGFGIGYLEAMGFGLACLASASGGAADLVRHGVEGFLIPPGEDLKLAEVIGQLHSDRSLLARMGLAGLERARKHPTWESTGAKIRDFLVAVAGQRRTESAGGGLV
;
A
#
# COMPACT_ATOMS: atom_id res chain seq x y z
N MET A 1 -17.62 -11.50 -16.57
CA MET A 1 -16.84 -12.68 -16.19
C MET A 1 -17.37 -13.26 -14.89
N ASN A 2 -17.11 -14.56 -14.63
CA ASN A 2 -17.33 -15.19 -13.34
C ASN A 2 -15.97 -15.32 -12.64
N LEU A 3 -15.75 -14.58 -11.55
CA LEU A 3 -14.45 -14.40 -10.91
C LEU A 3 -14.49 -14.91 -9.47
N GLY A 4 -13.41 -15.57 -9.04
CA GLY A 4 -13.14 -15.83 -7.64
C GLY A 4 -12.07 -14.89 -7.09
N LEU A 5 -12.17 -14.49 -5.83
CA LEU A 5 -11.12 -13.76 -5.12
C LEU A 5 -10.79 -14.47 -3.80
N VAL A 6 -9.53 -14.79 -3.58
CA VAL A 6 -9.04 -15.39 -2.31
C VAL A 6 -8.34 -14.32 -1.49
N ILE A 7 -8.78 -14.17 -0.23
CA ILE A 7 -8.20 -13.23 0.74
C ILE A 7 -8.02 -13.90 2.11
N TYR A 8 -7.29 -13.27 3.02
CA TYR A 8 -7.36 -13.56 4.45
C TYR A 8 -8.38 -12.65 5.15
N GLY A 9 -9.15 -13.21 6.10
CA GLY A 9 -10.06 -12.46 6.94
C GLY A 9 -11.20 -11.79 6.15
N SER A 10 -11.38 -10.48 6.31
CA SER A 10 -12.49 -9.73 5.71
C SER A 10 -11.99 -8.56 4.87
N LEU A 11 -12.68 -8.26 3.76
CA LEU A 11 -12.45 -7.05 2.96
C LEU A 11 -12.66 -5.75 3.76
N GLU A 12 -13.38 -5.79 4.87
CA GLU A 12 -13.65 -4.62 5.71
C GLU A 12 -12.46 -4.15 6.56
N GLN A 13 -11.33 -4.85 6.49
CA GLN A 13 -10.11 -4.44 7.21
C GLN A 13 -9.60 -3.09 6.71
N ARG A 14 -9.21 -2.21 7.65
CA ARG A 14 -8.76 -0.85 7.36
C ARG A 14 -7.26 -0.80 7.05
N THR A 15 -6.86 -1.36 5.92
CA THR A 15 -5.49 -1.23 5.37
C THR A 15 -5.53 -0.82 3.91
N GLY A 16 -4.42 -0.29 3.39
CA GLY A 16 -4.33 0.13 1.99
C GLY A 16 -4.55 -1.01 0.99
N GLY A 17 -4.06 -2.23 1.28
CA GLY A 17 -4.29 -3.40 0.43
C GLY A 17 -5.78 -3.77 0.38
N TYR A 18 -6.43 -3.92 1.53
CA TYR A 18 -7.87 -4.22 1.57
C TYR A 18 -8.74 -3.09 1.01
N LEU A 19 -8.32 -1.82 1.11
CA LEU A 19 -9.00 -0.73 0.41
C LEU A 19 -8.93 -0.92 -1.10
N TYR A 20 -7.76 -1.27 -1.62
CA TYR A 20 -7.57 -1.57 -3.05
C TYR A 20 -8.47 -2.72 -3.50
N ASP A 21 -8.48 -3.82 -2.78
CA ASP A 21 -9.29 -5.00 -3.10
C ASP A 21 -10.80 -4.67 -3.07
N ARG A 22 -11.26 -3.91 -2.06
CA ARG A 22 -12.67 -3.45 -2.00
C ARG A 22 -13.07 -2.63 -3.21
N GLN A 23 -12.22 -1.67 -3.60
CA GLN A 23 -12.48 -0.82 -4.76
C GLN A 23 -12.51 -1.62 -6.06
N LEU A 24 -11.59 -2.57 -6.21
CA LEU A 24 -11.58 -3.47 -7.36
C LEU A 24 -12.84 -4.34 -7.40
N VAL A 25 -13.22 -4.98 -6.29
CA VAL A 25 -14.44 -5.79 -6.18
C VAL A 25 -15.68 -4.97 -6.52
N ALA A 26 -15.78 -3.76 -5.97
CA ALA A 26 -16.91 -2.86 -6.26
C ALA A 26 -16.98 -2.52 -7.74
N HIS A 27 -15.85 -2.15 -8.35
CA HIS A 27 -15.77 -1.83 -9.77
C HIS A 27 -16.18 -3.02 -10.66
N LEU A 28 -15.60 -4.21 -10.43
CA LEU A 28 -15.91 -5.40 -11.22
C LEU A 28 -17.41 -5.75 -11.16
N ARG A 29 -18.01 -5.67 -9.98
CA ARG A 29 -19.46 -5.90 -9.81
C ARG A 29 -20.29 -4.84 -10.53
N GLN A 30 -19.89 -3.56 -10.50
CA GLN A 30 -20.55 -2.48 -11.24
C GLN A 30 -20.50 -2.69 -12.77
N GLN A 31 -19.44 -3.33 -13.27
CA GLN A 31 -19.29 -3.68 -14.69
C GLN A 31 -20.03 -4.98 -15.07
N GLY A 32 -20.87 -5.53 -14.18
CA GLY A 32 -21.66 -6.72 -14.42
C GLY A 32 -20.89 -8.04 -14.27
N ASP A 33 -19.67 -8.02 -13.75
CA ASP A 33 -18.93 -9.25 -13.45
C ASP A 33 -19.48 -9.88 -12.15
N ARG A 34 -19.67 -11.23 -12.16
CA ARG A 34 -19.95 -11.98 -10.95
C ARG A 34 -18.64 -12.22 -10.22
N LEU A 35 -18.57 -11.85 -8.95
CA LEU A 35 -17.38 -12.05 -8.13
C LEU A 35 -17.73 -12.62 -6.76
N GLU A 36 -17.16 -13.79 -6.47
CA GLU A 36 -17.27 -14.49 -5.19
C GLU A 36 -15.95 -14.37 -4.42
N VAL A 37 -16.04 -14.11 -3.09
CA VAL A 37 -14.87 -13.99 -2.22
C VAL A 37 -14.74 -15.24 -1.36
N PHE A 38 -13.57 -15.87 -1.38
CA PHE A 38 -13.20 -16.95 -0.49
C PHE A 38 -12.26 -16.45 0.59
N SER A 39 -12.76 -16.40 1.81
CA SER A 39 -11.98 -15.94 2.96
C SER A 39 -11.30 -17.12 3.66
N LEU A 40 -9.97 -17.04 3.78
CA LEU A 40 -9.18 -17.89 4.65
C LEU A 40 -9.05 -17.26 6.06
N PRO A 41 -8.99 -18.06 7.13
CA PRO A 41 -8.82 -17.52 8.47
C PRO A 41 -7.46 -16.84 8.60
N TRP A 42 -7.45 -15.67 9.26
CA TRP A 42 -6.21 -14.98 9.59
C TRP A 42 -5.49 -15.71 10.73
N GLN A 43 -4.24 -16.09 10.52
CA GLN A 43 -3.40 -16.83 11.48
C GLN A 43 -1.96 -16.32 11.42
N SER A 44 -1.07 -16.89 12.21
CA SER A 44 0.37 -16.67 12.04
C SER A 44 0.91 -17.40 10.80
N TYR A 45 2.12 -17.06 10.36
CA TYR A 45 2.66 -17.50 9.07
C TYR A 45 2.78 -19.04 8.94
N ALA A 46 3.26 -19.71 9.98
CA ALA A 46 3.48 -21.17 9.91
C ALA A 46 2.19 -21.98 9.76
N PRO A 47 1.10 -21.74 10.50
CA PRO A 47 -0.20 -22.36 10.24
C PRO A 47 -0.76 -22.12 8.84
N HIS A 48 -0.49 -20.96 8.22
CA HIS A 48 -0.89 -20.70 6.85
C HIS A 48 -0.31 -21.71 5.85
N LEU A 49 0.92 -22.19 6.06
CA LEU A 49 1.53 -23.22 5.23
C LEU A 49 0.73 -24.53 5.23
N LEU A 50 0.04 -24.85 6.33
CA LEU A 50 -0.79 -26.06 6.44
C LEU A 50 -2.07 -25.99 5.60
N HIS A 51 -2.53 -24.79 5.23
CA HIS A 51 -3.68 -24.64 4.33
C HIS A 51 -3.46 -25.31 2.96
N ASN A 52 -2.21 -25.45 2.53
CA ASN A 52 -1.86 -26.18 1.30
C ASN A 52 -2.35 -27.64 1.28
N LEU A 53 -2.50 -28.27 2.44
CA LEU A 53 -3.04 -29.65 2.58
C LEU A 53 -4.56 -29.69 2.33
N SER A 54 -5.25 -28.57 2.48
CA SER A 54 -6.69 -28.48 2.30
C SER A 54 -7.06 -28.46 0.81
N ARG A 55 -8.18 -29.10 0.48
CA ARG A 55 -8.80 -29.03 -0.86
C ARG A 55 -10.05 -28.14 -0.90
N ARG A 56 -10.25 -27.27 0.11
CA ARG A 56 -11.45 -26.42 0.18
C ARG A 56 -11.50 -25.44 -0.97
N ILE A 57 -10.36 -24.79 -1.29
CA ILE A 57 -10.25 -23.83 -2.40
C ILE A 57 -10.48 -24.53 -3.73
N ASP A 58 -9.88 -25.72 -3.94
CA ASP A 58 -10.06 -26.49 -5.17
C ASP A 58 -11.54 -26.87 -5.38
N ARG A 59 -12.24 -27.30 -4.33
CA ARG A 59 -13.65 -27.66 -4.41
C ARG A 59 -14.53 -26.46 -4.71
N TRP A 60 -14.28 -25.34 -4.03
CA TRP A 60 -14.99 -24.09 -4.27
C TRP A 60 -14.79 -23.57 -5.69
N ALA A 61 -13.55 -23.50 -6.17
CA ALA A 61 -13.24 -23.02 -7.51
C ALA A 61 -13.88 -23.86 -8.61
N ARG A 62 -13.95 -25.20 -8.42
CA ARG A 62 -14.64 -26.10 -9.37
C ARG A 62 -16.15 -25.95 -9.35
N ALA A 63 -16.74 -25.83 -8.16
CA ALA A 63 -18.19 -25.73 -8.02
C ALA A 63 -18.73 -24.41 -8.64
N ALA A 64 -17.95 -23.34 -8.55
CA ALA A 64 -18.31 -22.04 -9.08
C ALA A 64 -18.01 -21.87 -10.58
N ALA A 65 -17.19 -22.74 -11.18
CA ALA A 65 -16.77 -22.68 -12.60
C ALA A 65 -16.27 -21.28 -13.01
N PHE A 66 -15.28 -20.76 -12.29
CA PHE A 66 -14.72 -19.44 -12.53
C PHE A 66 -14.00 -19.35 -13.89
N ASP A 67 -14.11 -18.20 -14.53
CA ASP A 67 -13.30 -17.84 -15.70
C ASP A 67 -11.84 -17.55 -15.31
N LEU A 68 -11.62 -17.07 -14.06
CA LEU A 68 -10.33 -16.66 -13.54
C LEU A 68 -10.38 -16.57 -12.01
N LEU A 69 -9.27 -16.88 -11.33
CA LEU A 69 -9.13 -16.76 -9.89
C LEU A 69 -8.11 -15.66 -9.54
N LEU A 70 -8.61 -14.61 -8.87
CA LEU A 70 -7.79 -13.57 -8.23
C LEU A 70 -7.32 -14.02 -6.86
N GLN A 71 -6.12 -13.61 -6.47
CA GLN A 71 -5.52 -13.95 -5.18
C GLN A 71 -4.78 -12.73 -4.64
N ASP A 72 -5.15 -12.24 -3.44
CA ASP A 72 -4.30 -11.32 -2.72
C ASP A 72 -2.98 -12.03 -2.38
N GLU A 73 -1.85 -11.41 -2.70
CA GLU A 73 -0.50 -11.95 -2.47
C GLU A 73 -0.25 -12.30 -1.01
N LEU A 74 -0.89 -11.64 -0.05
CA LEU A 74 -0.82 -12.03 1.37
C LEU A 74 -1.13 -13.51 1.60
N ASN A 75 -1.92 -14.15 0.71
CA ASN A 75 -2.26 -15.56 0.78
C ASN A 75 -1.17 -16.49 0.23
N HIS A 76 -0.01 -15.97 -0.20
CA HIS A 76 1.07 -16.75 -0.79
C HIS A 76 1.46 -18.00 0.01
N PRO A 77 1.50 -18.03 1.36
CA PRO A 77 1.88 -19.23 2.08
C PRO A 77 0.84 -20.34 2.03
N SER A 78 -0.42 -20.01 1.70
CA SER A 78 -1.54 -20.97 1.71
C SER A 78 -1.88 -21.57 0.34
N LEU A 79 -1.37 -21.02 -0.76
CA LEU A 79 -1.96 -21.26 -2.09
C LEU A 79 -1.08 -22.06 -3.05
N VAL A 80 0.18 -22.33 -2.73
CA VAL A 80 1.13 -22.96 -3.67
C VAL A 80 0.61 -24.30 -4.25
N TRP A 81 0.08 -25.18 -3.40
CA TRP A 81 -0.40 -26.48 -3.86
C TRP A 81 -1.80 -26.38 -4.49
N ALA A 82 -2.66 -25.51 -4.01
CA ALA A 82 -3.94 -25.21 -4.65
C ALA A 82 -3.71 -24.70 -6.08
N ASN A 83 -2.80 -23.74 -6.26
CA ASN A 83 -2.45 -23.18 -7.56
C ASN A 83 -1.95 -24.23 -8.53
N ARG A 84 -1.06 -25.14 -8.09
CA ARG A 84 -0.57 -26.25 -8.93
C ARG A 84 -1.70 -27.18 -9.39
N ARG A 85 -2.69 -27.41 -8.54
CA ARG A 85 -3.85 -28.26 -8.89
C ARG A 85 -4.82 -27.56 -9.83
N LEU A 86 -5.12 -26.28 -9.57
CA LEU A 86 -6.04 -25.48 -10.37
C LEU A 86 -5.43 -25.12 -11.74
N GLY A 87 -4.14 -24.79 -11.78
CA GLY A 87 -3.43 -24.48 -13.02
C GLY A 87 -3.37 -25.67 -13.99
N ARG A 88 -3.25 -26.91 -13.46
CA ARG A 88 -3.35 -28.14 -14.29
C ARG A 88 -4.75 -28.35 -14.89
N GLN A 89 -5.77 -27.69 -14.39
CA GLN A 89 -7.15 -27.73 -14.91
C GLN A 89 -7.44 -26.57 -15.87
N GLY A 90 -6.42 -25.76 -16.17
CA GLY A 90 -6.54 -24.63 -17.09
C GLY A 90 -7.16 -23.36 -16.49
N LEU A 91 -7.44 -23.32 -15.17
CA LEU A 91 -7.97 -22.11 -14.52
C LEU A 91 -6.87 -21.03 -14.45
N PRO A 92 -7.06 -19.85 -15.07
CA PRO A 92 -6.12 -18.74 -14.99
C PRO A 92 -6.02 -18.20 -13.55
N LEU A 93 -4.79 -18.02 -13.06
CA LEU A 93 -4.50 -17.57 -11.69
C LEU A 93 -3.78 -16.23 -11.74
N VAL A 94 -4.37 -15.19 -11.16
CA VAL A 94 -3.83 -13.83 -11.15
C VAL A 94 -3.59 -13.38 -9.71
N SER A 95 -2.35 -13.00 -9.39
CA SER A 95 -2.02 -12.45 -8.07
C SER A 95 -2.15 -10.93 -8.06
N ILE A 96 -2.83 -10.39 -7.06
CA ILE A 96 -2.83 -8.95 -6.72
C ILE A 96 -1.68 -8.76 -5.73
N VAL A 97 -0.64 -8.02 -6.13
CA VAL A 97 0.57 -7.83 -5.33
C VAL A 97 0.61 -6.40 -4.79
N HIS A 98 0.40 -6.27 -3.49
CA HIS A 98 0.46 -4.98 -2.79
C HIS A 98 1.88 -4.64 -2.33
N HIS A 99 2.60 -5.60 -1.80
CA HIS A 99 4.03 -5.59 -1.50
C HIS A 99 4.46 -7.02 -1.14
N LEU A 100 5.75 -7.32 -1.27
CA LEU A 100 6.27 -8.62 -0.86
C LEU A 100 6.68 -8.60 0.61
N ARG A 101 6.32 -9.64 1.35
CA ARG A 101 6.74 -9.81 2.73
C ARG A 101 8.27 -9.85 2.87
N SER A 102 8.96 -10.43 1.90
CA SER A 102 10.42 -10.49 1.87
C SER A 102 11.10 -9.12 1.63
N ASN A 103 10.35 -8.06 1.33
CA ASN A 103 10.86 -6.70 1.26
C ASN A 103 10.82 -5.98 2.64
N GLU A 104 10.21 -6.61 3.64
CA GLU A 104 10.23 -6.10 5.01
C GLU A 104 11.51 -6.51 5.75
N VAL A 105 11.81 -5.83 6.86
CA VAL A 105 12.97 -6.16 7.71
C VAL A 105 12.67 -7.42 8.53
N HIS A 106 13.41 -8.48 8.30
CA HIS A 106 13.29 -9.76 8.98
C HIS A 106 14.65 -10.30 9.45
N ARG A 107 14.63 -11.24 10.40
CA ARG A 107 15.82 -12.03 10.73
C ARG A 107 16.27 -12.84 9.50
N PRO A 108 17.58 -13.02 9.26
CA PRO A 108 18.11 -13.64 8.03
C PRO A 108 17.46 -14.99 7.66
N LEU A 109 17.30 -15.89 8.63
CA LEU A 109 16.67 -17.20 8.41
C LEU A 109 15.19 -17.06 7.98
N ALA A 110 14.43 -16.20 8.65
CA ALA A 110 13.04 -15.95 8.31
C ALA A 110 12.91 -15.35 6.91
N LEU A 111 13.78 -14.41 6.55
CA LEU A 111 13.83 -13.79 5.23
C LEU A 111 14.07 -14.83 4.13
N THR A 112 14.98 -15.78 4.34
CA THR A 112 15.24 -16.86 3.38
C THR A 112 14.01 -17.73 3.16
N VAL A 113 13.30 -18.08 4.24
CA VAL A 113 12.05 -18.86 4.17
C VAL A 113 10.97 -18.07 3.42
N TYR A 114 10.75 -16.79 3.77
CA TYR A 114 9.76 -15.95 3.10
C TYR A 114 10.04 -15.83 1.61
N ARG A 115 11.29 -15.52 1.22
CA ARG A 115 11.70 -15.46 -0.19
C ARG A 115 11.45 -16.76 -0.93
N TRP A 116 11.75 -17.89 -0.33
CA TRP A 116 11.52 -19.19 -0.95
C TRP A 116 10.03 -19.47 -1.17
N VAL A 117 9.19 -19.21 -0.16
CA VAL A 117 7.73 -19.44 -0.25
C VAL A 117 7.10 -18.48 -1.26
N GLU A 118 7.39 -17.18 -1.18
CA GLU A 118 6.89 -16.17 -2.14
C GLU A 118 7.33 -16.48 -3.58
N ARG A 119 8.61 -16.84 -3.78
CA ARG A 119 9.10 -17.26 -5.09
C ARG A 119 8.33 -18.45 -5.63
N THR A 120 8.08 -19.44 -4.77
CA THR A 120 7.34 -20.66 -5.16
C THR A 120 5.89 -20.32 -5.51
N TYR A 121 5.27 -19.42 -4.77
CA TYR A 121 3.92 -18.93 -5.04
C TYR A 121 3.89 -18.11 -6.36
N LEU A 122 4.75 -17.12 -6.54
CA LEU A 122 4.80 -16.32 -7.76
C LEU A 122 5.05 -17.14 -9.03
N ARG A 123 5.75 -18.28 -8.89
CA ARG A 123 5.91 -19.24 -9.99
C ARG A 123 4.68 -20.07 -10.27
N SER A 124 3.71 -20.07 -9.38
CA SER A 124 2.47 -20.85 -9.49
C SER A 124 1.28 -20.06 -10.03
N VAL A 125 1.45 -18.76 -10.28
CA VAL A 125 0.42 -17.90 -10.88
C VAL A 125 0.78 -17.58 -12.34
N ASP A 126 -0.22 -17.18 -13.12
CA ASP A 126 -0.08 -16.91 -14.56
C ASP A 126 0.18 -15.43 -14.85
N ALA A 127 -0.35 -14.51 -14.01
CA ALA A 127 -0.21 -13.08 -14.22
C ALA A 127 -0.24 -12.29 -12.90
N LEU A 128 0.16 -11.01 -12.94
CA LEU A 128 0.25 -10.12 -11.79
C LEU A 128 -0.54 -8.83 -12.01
N VAL A 129 -1.29 -8.40 -11.01
CA VAL A 129 -1.79 -7.03 -10.86
C VAL A 129 -0.97 -6.39 -9.75
N CYS A 130 -0.20 -5.36 -10.07
CA CYS A 130 0.70 -4.70 -9.12
C CYS A 130 0.26 -3.26 -8.86
N ASN A 131 0.34 -2.81 -7.62
CA ASN A 131 -0.06 -1.47 -7.22
C ASN A 131 1.00 -0.39 -7.53
N SER A 132 2.23 -0.78 -7.92
CA SER A 132 3.33 0.14 -8.26
C SER A 132 4.37 -0.54 -9.17
N HIS A 133 5.20 0.26 -9.86
CA HIS A 133 6.31 -0.27 -10.65
C HIS A 133 7.36 -0.99 -9.79
N PRO A 134 7.82 -0.43 -8.65
CA PRO A 134 8.74 -1.15 -7.78
C PRO A 134 8.20 -2.49 -7.26
N THR A 135 6.89 -2.58 -6.97
CA THR A 135 6.25 -3.83 -6.55
C THR A 135 6.26 -4.86 -7.69
N ARG A 136 5.93 -4.45 -8.93
CA ARG A 136 6.02 -5.31 -10.11
C ARG A 136 7.44 -5.84 -10.33
N ASP A 137 8.42 -4.95 -10.31
CA ASP A 137 9.81 -5.28 -10.60
C ASP A 137 10.37 -6.24 -9.53
N ALA A 138 10.05 -6.01 -8.25
CA ALA A 138 10.42 -6.90 -7.16
C ALA A 138 9.76 -8.29 -7.31
N ALA A 139 8.47 -8.35 -7.67
CA ALA A 139 7.75 -9.61 -7.86
C ALA A 139 8.31 -10.41 -9.04
N GLN A 140 8.59 -9.77 -10.17
CA GLN A 140 9.20 -10.42 -11.33
C GLN A 140 10.63 -10.91 -11.06
N ALA A 141 11.44 -10.08 -10.39
CA ALA A 141 12.80 -10.46 -9.98
C ALA A 141 12.77 -11.67 -9.04
N LEU A 142 11.85 -11.69 -8.07
CA LEU A 142 11.70 -12.81 -7.14
C LEU A 142 11.19 -14.07 -7.84
N ALA A 143 10.23 -13.97 -8.77
CA ALA A 143 9.75 -15.08 -9.58
C ALA A 143 10.87 -15.70 -10.44
N GLY A 144 11.84 -14.88 -10.89
CA GLY A 144 12.94 -15.29 -11.76
C GLY A 144 12.46 -15.66 -13.17
N ARG A 145 11.34 -15.14 -13.61
CA ARG A 145 10.77 -15.25 -14.95
C ARG A 145 9.86 -14.04 -15.25
N PRO A 146 9.74 -13.61 -16.51
CA PRO A 146 8.74 -12.62 -16.87
C PRO A 146 7.33 -13.20 -16.66
N LEU A 147 6.45 -12.40 -16.08
CA LEU A 147 5.04 -12.69 -15.90
C LEU A 147 4.23 -11.60 -16.61
N PRO A 148 3.19 -11.95 -17.37
CA PRO A 148 2.20 -10.96 -17.79
C PRO A 148 1.78 -10.12 -16.58
N SER A 149 1.83 -8.80 -16.70
CA SER A 149 1.56 -7.95 -15.54
C SER A 149 1.00 -6.60 -15.93
N VAL A 150 0.13 -6.07 -15.08
CA VAL A 150 -0.36 -4.69 -15.16
C VAL A 150 0.02 -3.94 -13.90
N VAL A 151 0.56 -2.73 -14.05
CA VAL A 151 0.69 -1.78 -12.94
C VAL A 151 -0.56 -0.91 -12.93
N ALA A 152 -1.36 -1.04 -11.89
CA ALA A 152 -2.58 -0.28 -11.69
C ALA A 152 -2.49 0.42 -10.33
N TRP A 153 -2.13 1.71 -10.35
CA TRP A 153 -2.00 2.50 -9.13
C TRP A 153 -3.31 2.59 -8.36
N PRO A 154 -3.31 2.59 -7.02
CA PRO A 154 -4.48 2.94 -6.22
C PRO A 154 -5.07 4.27 -6.67
N GLY A 155 -6.37 4.34 -6.79
CA GLY A 155 -7.05 5.52 -7.31
C GLY A 155 -7.11 6.68 -6.29
N ALA A 156 -7.18 7.90 -6.80
CA ALA A 156 -7.46 9.07 -5.99
C ALA A 156 -8.96 9.20 -5.71
N ASN A 157 -9.33 9.54 -4.48
CA ASN A 157 -10.70 9.91 -4.13
C ASN A 157 -10.91 11.41 -4.33
N ARG A 158 -11.25 11.82 -5.56
CA ARG A 158 -11.42 13.23 -5.92
C ARG A 158 -12.58 13.93 -5.20
N GLN A 159 -13.55 13.18 -4.70
CA GLN A 159 -14.70 13.78 -3.99
C GLN A 159 -14.31 14.39 -2.65
N ARG A 160 -13.23 13.91 -2.02
CA ARG A 160 -12.68 14.44 -0.76
C ARG A 160 -11.77 15.66 -0.97
N GLN A 161 -11.25 15.88 -2.17
CA GLN A 161 -10.24 16.92 -2.47
C GLN A 161 -10.91 18.27 -2.80
N ARG A 162 -11.32 19.00 -1.78
CA ARG A 162 -12.01 20.31 -1.94
C ARG A 162 -11.15 21.53 -1.65
N ILE A 163 -9.85 21.35 -1.36
CA ILE A 163 -8.96 22.46 -1.03
C ILE A 163 -8.58 23.28 -2.26
N GLN A 164 -8.54 24.61 -2.12
CA GLN A 164 -8.09 25.53 -3.16
C GLN A 164 -6.61 25.84 -3.03
N PRO A 165 -5.88 26.13 -4.14
CA PRO A 165 -4.46 26.48 -4.13
C PRO A 165 -4.11 27.61 -3.15
N GLU A 166 -4.97 28.62 -3.04
CA GLU A 166 -4.81 29.76 -2.13
C GLU A 166 -4.76 29.33 -0.67
N GLN A 167 -5.62 28.37 -0.28
CA GLN A 167 -5.65 27.82 1.08
C GLN A 167 -4.35 27.06 1.40
N VAL A 168 -3.78 26.34 0.41
CA VAL A 168 -2.47 25.67 0.56
C VAL A 168 -1.37 26.71 0.81
N MET A 169 -1.35 27.79 0.02
CA MET A 169 -0.36 28.87 0.16
C MET A 169 -0.47 29.57 1.53
N VAL A 170 -1.69 29.91 1.94
CA VAL A 170 -1.93 30.57 3.24
C VAL A 170 -1.45 29.66 4.37
N ARG A 171 -1.90 28.41 4.41
CA ARG A 171 -1.53 27.43 5.43
C ARG A 171 -0.01 27.19 5.49
N ALA A 172 0.67 27.10 4.35
CA ALA A 172 2.12 26.88 4.32
C ALA A 172 2.90 28.05 4.92
N ARG A 173 2.39 29.28 4.75
CA ARG A 173 3.03 30.52 5.21
C ARG A 173 2.60 30.95 6.63
N GLU A 174 1.66 30.25 7.25
CA GLU A 174 1.27 30.57 8.63
C GLU A 174 2.48 30.58 9.56
N PRO A 175 2.66 31.65 10.38
CA PRO A 175 3.75 31.72 11.34
C PRO A 175 3.57 30.68 12.46
N GLY A 176 4.66 30.34 13.11
CA GLY A 176 4.66 29.39 14.23
C GLY A 176 5.19 28.00 13.87
N PRO A 177 4.91 26.97 14.68
CA PRO A 177 5.46 25.63 14.51
C PRO A 177 5.01 24.98 13.19
N LEU A 178 5.90 24.25 12.52
CA LEU A 178 5.54 23.40 11.40
C LEU A 178 4.72 22.22 11.92
N ARG A 179 3.52 22.04 11.38
CA ARG A 179 2.58 20.98 11.79
C ARG A 179 2.76 19.76 10.89
N LEU A 180 3.33 18.72 11.48
CA LEU A 180 3.58 17.42 10.85
C LEU A 180 2.47 16.43 11.19
N LEU A 181 2.01 15.70 10.20
CA LEU A 181 1.07 14.59 10.36
C LEU A 181 1.80 13.27 10.06
N TYR A 182 1.63 12.27 10.92
CA TYR A 182 1.98 10.88 10.64
C TYR A 182 0.69 10.08 10.48
N LEU A 183 0.59 9.27 9.42
CA LEU A 183 -0.58 8.44 9.12
C LEU A 183 -0.16 7.00 8.83
N GLY A 184 -0.58 6.07 9.68
CA GLY A 184 -0.33 4.64 9.49
C GLY A 184 -0.30 3.85 10.79
N ALA A 185 -0.47 2.54 10.71
CA ALA A 185 -0.35 1.66 11.87
C ALA A 185 1.01 1.84 12.57
N ILE A 186 1.01 1.87 13.90
CA ILE A 186 2.21 2.08 14.69
C ILE A 186 2.96 0.75 14.80
N THR A 187 3.81 0.51 13.80
CA THR A 187 4.62 -0.69 13.66
C THR A 187 6.05 -0.32 13.24
N PRO A 188 7.07 -1.15 13.54
CA PRO A 188 8.44 -0.88 13.12
C PRO A 188 8.58 -0.56 11.63
N ARG A 189 7.84 -1.26 10.76
CA ARG A 189 7.87 -1.05 9.31
C ARG A 189 7.54 0.38 8.88
N LYS A 190 6.70 1.09 9.61
CA LYS A 190 6.27 2.46 9.28
C LYS A 190 7.22 3.56 9.75
N GLY A 191 8.30 3.21 10.47
CA GLY A 191 9.41 4.10 10.77
C GLY A 191 9.09 5.25 11.72
N LEU A 192 8.10 5.08 12.63
CA LEU A 192 7.80 6.11 13.63
C LEU A 192 9.00 6.38 14.55
N ASP A 193 9.80 5.37 14.86
CA ASP A 193 11.05 5.49 15.62
C ASP A 193 12.06 6.39 14.89
N VAL A 194 12.17 6.28 13.57
CA VAL A 194 13.03 7.14 12.74
C VAL A 194 12.56 8.59 12.83
N LEU A 195 11.24 8.82 12.72
CA LEU A 195 10.66 10.15 12.86
C LEU A 195 10.93 10.74 14.25
N LEU A 196 10.66 10.02 15.33
CA LEU A 196 10.90 10.53 16.68
C LEU A 196 12.39 10.86 16.94
N ARG A 197 13.32 10.02 16.45
CA ARG A 197 14.76 10.34 16.51
C ARG A 197 15.10 11.61 15.74
N SER A 198 14.52 11.84 14.58
CA SER A 198 14.73 13.07 13.82
C SER A 198 14.23 14.30 14.59
N LEU A 199 13.05 14.20 15.24
CA LEU A 199 12.44 15.30 16.00
C LEU A 199 13.18 15.65 17.27
N ALA A 200 13.97 14.75 17.85
CA ALA A 200 14.80 15.04 19.04
C ALA A 200 15.84 16.16 18.81
N ARG A 201 16.10 16.53 17.55
CA ARG A 201 17.05 17.59 17.15
C ARG A 201 16.44 18.98 17.11
N PHE A 202 15.12 19.10 17.31
CA PHE A 202 14.42 20.37 17.16
C PHE A 202 14.07 21.00 18.52
N PRO A 203 14.22 22.34 18.64
CA PRO A 203 13.86 23.02 19.88
C PRO A 203 12.34 23.10 20.06
N ARG A 204 11.96 23.40 21.29
CA ARG A 204 10.55 23.66 21.64
C ARG A 204 9.96 24.79 20.78
N GLY A 205 8.73 24.63 20.30
CA GLY A 205 8.01 25.63 19.52
C GLY A 205 8.32 25.64 18.02
N SER A 206 9.30 24.85 17.53
CA SER A 206 9.62 24.77 16.09
C SER A 206 8.66 23.88 15.33
N LEU A 207 8.23 22.76 15.92
CA LEU A 207 7.41 21.73 15.28
C LEU A 207 6.26 21.28 16.20
N ARG A 208 5.25 20.67 15.58
CA ARG A 208 4.23 19.81 16.24
C ARG A 208 4.04 18.56 15.42
N LEU A 209 3.84 17.41 16.07
CA LEU A 209 3.53 16.14 15.41
C LEU A 209 2.20 15.60 15.91
N THR A 210 1.29 15.31 14.98
CA THR A 210 0.06 14.54 15.23
C THR A 210 0.20 13.16 14.60
N ILE A 211 -0.08 12.10 15.36
CA ILE A 211 0.04 10.70 14.95
C ILE A 211 -1.34 10.07 14.90
N VAL A 212 -1.72 9.61 13.71
CA VAL A 212 -2.96 8.89 13.44
C VAL A 212 -2.64 7.47 13.03
N GLY A 213 -3.16 6.49 13.75
CA GLY A 213 -2.99 5.09 13.42
C GLY A 213 -3.25 4.11 14.54
N ASP A 214 -3.38 2.85 14.16
CA ASP A 214 -3.67 1.75 15.07
C ASP A 214 -2.47 1.45 15.97
N THR A 215 -2.69 1.51 17.29
CA THR A 215 -1.72 1.20 18.35
C THR A 215 -1.75 -0.27 18.79
N GLU A 216 -2.83 -0.99 18.45
CA GLU A 216 -3.04 -2.36 18.92
C GLU A 216 -2.32 -3.39 18.04
N ARG A 217 -2.00 -3.03 16.81
CA ARG A 217 -1.34 -3.93 15.84
C ARG A 217 0.05 -4.39 16.30
N ASP A 218 0.78 -3.53 17.02
CA ASP A 218 2.01 -3.84 17.77
C ASP A 218 2.03 -2.99 19.04
N ALA A 219 1.25 -3.40 20.03
CA ALA A 219 1.07 -2.63 21.27
C ALA A 219 2.37 -2.44 22.06
N GLN A 220 3.34 -3.35 21.93
CA GLN A 220 4.64 -3.20 22.59
C GLN A 220 5.46 -2.09 21.93
N PHE A 221 5.52 -2.06 20.61
CA PHE A 221 6.19 -1.00 19.87
C PHE A 221 5.50 0.35 20.10
N ALA A 222 4.17 0.39 20.03
CA ALA A 222 3.39 1.62 20.24
C ALA A 222 3.65 2.23 21.62
N ARG A 223 3.64 1.43 22.70
CA ARG A 223 3.98 1.90 24.07
C ARG A 223 5.37 2.51 24.15
N ARG A 224 6.38 1.87 23.53
CA ARG A 224 7.74 2.43 23.48
C ARG A 224 7.79 3.77 22.74
N MET A 225 7.06 3.91 21.64
CA MET A 225 7.01 5.18 20.87
C MET A 225 6.34 6.29 21.66
N ILE A 226 5.25 6.00 22.37
CA ILE A 226 4.58 6.95 23.27
C ILE A 226 5.55 7.40 24.38
N GLU A 227 6.29 6.50 24.97
CA GLU A 227 7.27 6.83 26.02
C GLU A 227 8.43 7.67 25.48
N CYS A 228 9.00 7.29 24.35
CA CYS A 228 10.06 8.08 23.68
C CYS A 228 9.57 9.49 23.32
N SER A 229 8.34 9.64 22.88
CA SER A 229 7.79 10.95 22.49
C SER A 229 7.68 11.94 23.66
N ARG A 230 7.47 11.45 24.89
CA ARG A 230 7.40 12.28 26.11
C ARG A 230 8.72 12.98 26.46
N GLN A 231 9.83 12.47 25.93
CA GLN A 231 11.17 13.03 26.16
C GLN A 231 11.54 14.12 25.15
N LEU A 232 10.69 14.34 24.11
CA LEU A 232 10.96 15.32 23.08
C LEU A 232 10.56 16.74 23.53
N ALA A 233 11.32 17.72 23.07
CA ALA A 233 10.95 19.12 23.22
C ALA A 233 9.76 19.50 22.29
N VAL A 234 9.56 18.77 21.21
CA VAL A 234 8.48 18.93 20.24
C VAL A 234 7.21 18.26 20.79
N PRO A 235 6.07 18.95 20.85
CA PRO A 235 4.79 18.34 21.23
C PRO A 235 4.37 17.23 20.23
N VAL A 236 4.04 16.04 20.77
CA VAL A 236 3.57 14.88 20.01
C VAL A 236 2.24 14.42 20.57
N GLU A 237 1.25 14.30 19.68
CA GLU A 237 -0.10 13.87 20.02
C GLU A 237 -0.45 12.56 19.32
N PHE A 238 -0.92 11.55 20.05
CA PHE A 238 -1.39 10.27 19.53
C PHE A 238 -2.92 10.24 19.57
N LEU A 239 -3.57 10.18 18.40
CA LEU A 239 -5.02 10.18 18.28
C LEU A 239 -5.63 8.77 18.13
N GLY A 240 -4.79 7.75 17.88
CA GLY A 240 -5.31 6.45 17.47
C GLY A 240 -5.95 6.48 16.07
N PRO A 241 -6.77 5.48 15.72
CA PRO A 241 -7.56 5.50 14.49
C PRO A 241 -8.66 6.58 14.56
N VAL A 242 -8.81 7.37 13.50
CA VAL A 242 -9.82 8.41 13.42
C VAL A 242 -10.81 8.15 12.28
N PRO A 243 -12.05 8.67 12.34
CA PRO A 243 -12.98 8.67 11.21
C PRO A 243 -12.49 9.52 10.04
N ASP A 244 -12.99 9.26 8.84
CA ASP A 244 -12.54 9.92 7.61
C ASP A 244 -12.74 11.45 7.64
N ASP A 245 -13.86 11.93 8.18
CA ASP A 245 -14.13 13.37 8.33
C ASP A 245 -13.17 14.06 9.31
N HIS A 246 -12.71 13.35 10.33
CA HIS A 246 -11.66 13.85 11.23
C HIS A 246 -10.30 13.86 10.52
N LEU A 247 -9.99 12.83 9.75
CA LEU A 247 -8.75 12.78 8.96
C LEU A 247 -8.70 13.92 7.93
N ASP A 248 -9.82 14.27 7.29
CA ASP A 248 -9.90 15.42 6.38
C ASP A 248 -9.60 16.75 7.08
N ARG A 249 -10.11 16.93 8.30
CA ARG A 249 -9.76 18.11 9.14
C ARG A 249 -8.26 18.16 9.47
N LEU A 250 -7.66 17.00 9.78
CA LEU A 250 -6.22 16.92 10.03
C LEU A 250 -5.41 17.25 8.76
N PHE A 251 -5.77 16.72 7.61
CA PHE A 251 -5.12 17.08 6.35
C PHE A 251 -5.26 18.59 6.05
N THR A 252 -6.41 19.17 6.35
CA THR A 252 -6.63 20.62 6.13
C THR A 252 -5.80 21.47 7.09
N SER A 253 -5.54 21.03 8.31
CA SER A 253 -4.85 21.80 9.35
C SER A 253 -3.33 21.56 9.40
N HIS A 254 -2.80 20.50 8.82
CA HIS A 254 -1.37 20.17 8.81
C HIS A 254 -0.68 20.64 7.51
N GLN A 255 0.63 20.68 7.50
CA GLN A 255 1.43 21.24 6.40
C GLN A 255 2.25 20.19 5.68
N ALA A 256 2.65 19.11 6.35
CA ALA A 256 3.37 18.00 5.73
C ALA A 256 2.94 16.66 6.33
N LEU A 257 2.87 15.64 5.47
CA LEU A 257 2.74 14.23 5.89
C LEU A 257 4.14 13.60 5.94
N VAL A 258 4.45 12.91 7.04
CA VAL A 258 5.77 12.29 7.27
C VAL A 258 5.58 10.82 7.67
N VAL A 259 5.95 9.90 6.77
CA VAL A 259 5.91 8.45 7.05
C VAL A 259 7.20 7.80 6.51
N PRO A 260 8.32 7.81 7.26
CA PRO A 260 9.61 7.31 6.79
C PRO A 260 9.67 5.78 6.91
N SER A 261 8.78 5.09 6.20
CA SER A 261 8.64 3.64 6.23
C SER A 261 9.93 2.93 5.78
N TRP A 262 10.21 1.76 6.33
CA TRP A 262 11.27 0.89 5.84
C TRP A 262 10.95 0.34 4.44
N HIS A 263 9.69 0.11 4.16
CA HIS A 263 9.18 -0.24 2.84
C HIS A 263 7.71 0.17 2.70
N GLU A 264 7.34 0.72 1.54
CA GLU A 264 5.96 1.13 1.23
C GLU A 264 5.50 0.51 -0.09
N GLY A 265 4.35 -0.17 -0.10
CA GLY A 265 3.82 -0.76 -1.33
C GLY A 265 3.46 0.27 -2.39
N PHE A 266 2.72 1.31 -2.00
CA PHE A 266 2.40 2.46 -2.85
C PHE A 266 2.36 3.77 -2.04
N GLY A 267 1.64 3.77 -0.91
CA GLY A 267 1.50 4.95 -0.07
C GLY A 267 0.22 5.75 -0.35
N ILE A 268 -0.94 5.10 -0.26
CA ILE A 268 -2.25 5.76 -0.46
C ILE A 268 -2.38 7.01 0.43
N GLY A 269 -1.87 6.96 1.67
CA GLY A 269 -1.88 8.11 2.58
C GLY A 269 -1.14 9.35 2.04
N TYR A 270 -0.07 9.16 1.25
CA TYR A 270 0.59 10.29 0.58
C TYR A 270 -0.31 10.89 -0.50
N LEU A 271 -0.98 10.04 -1.29
CA LEU A 271 -1.90 10.51 -2.31
C LEU A 271 -3.07 11.28 -1.70
N GLU A 272 -3.62 10.80 -0.59
CA GLU A 272 -4.67 11.50 0.16
C GLU A 272 -4.15 12.86 0.67
N ALA A 273 -2.99 12.90 1.32
CA ALA A 273 -2.39 14.12 1.83
C ALA A 273 -2.08 15.14 0.71
N MET A 274 -1.57 14.67 -0.44
CA MET A 274 -1.36 15.51 -1.62
C MET A 274 -2.67 16.14 -2.11
N GLY A 275 -3.79 15.41 -2.04
CA GLY A 275 -5.12 15.92 -2.38
C GLY A 275 -5.56 17.10 -1.51
N PHE A 276 -4.95 17.28 -0.35
CA PHE A 276 -5.12 18.43 0.55
C PHE A 276 -3.90 19.38 0.52
N GLY A 277 -2.99 19.21 -0.42
CA GLY A 277 -1.83 20.08 -0.60
C GLY A 277 -0.81 20.00 0.54
N LEU A 278 -0.60 18.84 1.16
CA LEU A 278 0.51 18.61 2.08
C LEU A 278 1.77 18.24 1.31
N ALA A 279 2.91 18.75 1.74
CA ALA A 279 4.19 18.21 1.31
C ALA A 279 4.39 16.80 1.88
N CYS A 280 4.99 15.87 1.11
CA CYS A 280 5.15 14.48 1.53
C CYS A 280 6.62 14.14 1.82
N LEU A 281 6.93 13.76 3.07
CA LEU A 281 8.21 13.18 3.45
C LEU A 281 8.04 11.65 3.47
N ALA A 282 8.43 11.02 2.36
CA ALA A 282 8.12 9.62 2.08
C ALA A 282 9.38 8.75 2.05
N SER A 283 9.20 7.44 2.18
CA SER A 283 10.31 6.49 2.02
C SER A 283 10.80 6.43 0.58
N ALA A 284 12.10 6.35 0.37
CA ALA A 284 12.71 6.04 -0.92
C ALA A 284 12.59 4.56 -1.31
N SER A 285 12.06 3.70 -0.40
CA SER A 285 11.92 2.26 -0.62
C SER A 285 10.49 1.88 -0.97
N GLY A 286 10.32 1.24 -2.12
CA GLY A 286 9.03 0.76 -2.62
C GLY A 286 8.26 1.80 -3.45
N GLY A 287 6.94 1.66 -3.51
CA GLY A 287 6.07 2.36 -4.46
C GLY A 287 5.83 3.85 -4.20
N ALA A 288 6.30 4.41 -3.08
CA ALA A 288 6.19 5.85 -2.84
C ALA A 288 6.92 6.68 -3.92
N ALA A 289 7.98 6.12 -4.54
CA ALA A 289 8.70 6.76 -5.65
C ALA A 289 7.85 6.91 -6.94
N ASP A 290 6.81 6.11 -7.12
CA ASP A 290 5.86 6.28 -8.22
C ASP A 290 4.97 7.52 -8.03
N LEU A 291 4.84 7.99 -6.80
CA LEU A 291 3.94 9.06 -6.41
C LEU A 291 4.66 10.37 -6.09
N VAL A 292 5.73 10.31 -5.31
CA VAL A 292 6.50 11.46 -4.84
C VAL A 292 7.79 11.62 -5.65
N ARG A 293 7.94 12.71 -6.37
CA ARG A 293 9.22 13.10 -6.99
C ARG A 293 10.03 13.92 -5.99
N HIS A 294 11.25 13.45 -5.72
CA HIS A 294 12.16 14.11 -4.76
C HIS A 294 12.39 15.58 -5.14
N GLY A 295 12.15 16.49 -4.19
CA GLY A 295 12.30 17.95 -4.39
C GLY A 295 11.11 18.64 -5.06
N VAL A 296 10.06 17.90 -5.50
CA VAL A 296 8.88 18.47 -6.20
C VAL A 296 7.63 18.40 -5.32
N GLU A 297 7.07 17.24 -5.07
CA GLU A 297 5.91 17.08 -4.18
C GLU A 297 6.31 16.87 -2.71
N GLY A 298 7.60 16.70 -2.47
CA GLY A 298 8.19 16.42 -1.16
C GLY A 298 9.58 15.84 -1.29
N PHE A 299 9.99 15.04 -0.28
CA PHE A 299 11.30 14.40 -0.27
C PHE A 299 11.19 12.90 -0.09
N LEU A 300 12.01 12.15 -0.83
CA LEU A 300 12.22 10.72 -0.62
C LEU A 300 13.41 10.52 0.32
N ILE A 301 13.17 9.84 1.44
CA ILE A 301 14.14 9.61 2.51
C ILE A 301 14.56 8.14 2.48
N PRO A 302 15.85 7.82 2.43
CA PRO A 302 16.30 6.44 2.57
C PRO A 302 15.83 5.84 3.91
N PRO A 303 15.46 4.56 3.96
CA PRO A 303 15.01 3.93 5.19
C PRO A 303 16.04 4.03 6.33
N GLY A 304 15.58 4.40 7.53
CA GLY A 304 16.41 4.51 8.72
C GLY A 304 17.19 5.81 8.87
N GLU A 305 17.25 6.69 7.87
CA GLU A 305 18.05 7.92 7.83
C GLU A 305 17.38 9.09 8.57
N ASP A 306 17.41 9.05 9.91
CA ASP A 306 16.82 10.08 10.77
C ASP A 306 17.53 11.44 10.66
N LEU A 307 18.84 11.47 10.37
CA LEU A 307 19.59 12.70 10.12
C LEU A 307 19.10 13.41 8.85
N LYS A 308 18.94 12.65 7.75
CA LYS A 308 18.44 13.19 6.50
C LYS A 308 16.99 13.65 6.63
N LEU A 309 16.18 12.91 7.38
CA LEU A 309 14.81 13.30 7.68
C LEU A 309 14.78 14.63 8.48
N ALA A 310 15.65 14.78 9.50
CA ALA A 310 15.75 16.03 10.24
C ALA A 310 16.17 17.21 9.36
N GLU A 311 17.15 17.01 8.47
CA GLU A 311 17.59 18.04 7.50
C GLU A 311 16.42 18.57 6.67
N VAL A 312 15.64 17.68 6.02
CA VAL A 312 14.54 18.10 5.14
C VAL A 312 13.35 18.68 5.92
N ILE A 313 13.09 18.22 7.15
CA ILE A 313 12.11 18.85 8.05
C ILE A 313 12.56 20.29 8.36
N GLY A 314 13.85 20.48 8.67
CA GLY A 314 14.44 21.78 8.92
C GLY A 314 14.32 22.72 7.72
N GLN A 315 14.56 22.22 6.50
CA GLN A 315 14.36 22.98 5.27
C GLN A 315 12.90 23.45 5.11
N LEU A 316 11.92 22.57 5.33
CA LEU A 316 10.50 22.95 5.25
C LEU A 316 10.06 23.91 6.36
N HIS A 317 10.70 23.82 7.55
CA HIS A 317 10.44 24.73 8.65
C HIS A 317 10.97 26.13 8.34
N SER A 318 12.17 26.28 7.79
CA SER A 318 12.83 27.56 7.49
C SER A 318 12.37 28.18 6.17
N ASP A 319 12.11 27.38 5.12
CA ASP A 319 11.62 27.85 3.82
C ASP A 319 10.13 27.51 3.61
N ARG A 320 9.26 28.40 4.09
CA ARG A 320 7.80 28.29 3.92
C ARG A 320 7.36 28.46 2.46
N SER A 321 8.18 29.06 1.62
CA SER A 321 7.92 29.15 0.18
C SER A 321 8.17 27.82 -0.50
N LEU A 322 9.22 27.08 -0.12
CA LEU A 322 9.44 25.71 -0.57
C LEU A 322 8.27 24.79 -0.15
N LEU A 323 7.84 24.88 1.11
CA LEU A 323 6.70 24.13 1.63
C LEU A 323 5.43 24.40 0.81
N ALA A 324 5.14 25.68 0.49
CA ALA A 324 4.00 26.06 -0.34
C ALA A 324 4.09 25.48 -1.76
N ARG A 325 5.27 25.58 -2.41
CA ARG A 325 5.49 25.01 -3.75
C ARG A 325 5.27 23.51 -3.78
N MET A 326 5.80 22.78 -2.78
CA MET A 326 5.63 21.32 -2.68
C MET A 326 4.17 20.94 -2.45
N GLY A 327 3.45 21.67 -1.59
CA GLY A 327 2.02 21.45 -1.36
C GLY A 327 1.19 21.65 -2.62
N LEU A 328 1.46 22.71 -3.40
CA LEU A 328 0.79 22.97 -4.67
C LEU A 328 1.11 21.91 -5.73
N ALA A 329 2.37 21.48 -5.82
CA ALA A 329 2.77 20.40 -6.73
C ALA A 329 2.08 19.08 -6.36
N GLY A 330 1.98 18.78 -5.06
CA GLY A 330 1.25 17.62 -4.55
C GLY A 330 -0.24 17.67 -4.92
N LEU A 331 -0.88 18.82 -4.73
CA LEU A 331 -2.29 19.02 -5.10
C LEU A 331 -2.53 18.78 -6.59
N GLU A 332 -1.67 19.32 -7.45
CA GLU A 332 -1.73 19.13 -8.89
C GLU A 332 -1.47 17.66 -9.29
N ARG A 333 -0.51 17.00 -8.63
CA ARG A 333 -0.23 15.57 -8.83
C ARG A 333 -1.44 14.72 -8.50
N ALA A 334 -2.10 14.97 -7.36
CA ALA A 334 -3.31 14.24 -6.93
C ALA A 334 -4.50 14.48 -7.88
N ARG A 335 -4.66 15.70 -8.41
CA ARG A 335 -5.70 16.02 -9.40
C ARG A 335 -5.53 15.27 -10.72
N LYS A 336 -4.29 15.03 -11.15
CA LYS A 336 -3.95 14.28 -12.38
C LYS A 336 -3.88 12.77 -12.16
N HIS A 337 -3.86 12.32 -10.92
CA HIS A 337 -3.74 10.90 -10.61
C HIS A 337 -4.97 10.11 -11.07
N PRO A 338 -4.84 8.84 -11.50
CA PRO A 338 -5.97 7.99 -11.87
C PRO A 338 -7.03 7.91 -10.76
N THR A 339 -8.28 7.79 -11.13
CA THR A 339 -9.38 7.49 -10.21
C THR A 339 -9.50 5.99 -9.96
N TRP A 340 -10.21 5.58 -8.91
CA TRP A 340 -10.52 4.17 -8.67
C TRP A 340 -11.26 3.52 -9.83
N GLU A 341 -12.12 4.27 -10.51
CA GLU A 341 -12.82 3.81 -11.70
C GLU A 341 -11.85 3.48 -12.84
N SER A 342 -10.93 4.40 -13.17
CA SER A 342 -9.92 4.17 -14.22
C SER A 342 -8.93 3.06 -13.84
N THR A 343 -8.58 2.93 -12.56
CA THR A 343 -7.76 1.83 -12.05
C THR A 343 -8.48 0.49 -12.22
N GLY A 344 -9.75 0.42 -11.83
CA GLY A 344 -10.56 -0.78 -11.96
C GLY A 344 -10.77 -1.19 -13.42
N ALA A 345 -11.05 -0.23 -14.32
CA ALA A 345 -11.18 -0.48 -15.75
C ALA A 345 -9.90 -1.08 -16.35
N LYS A 346 -8.74 -0.48 -16.04
CA LYS A 346 -7.42 -0.99 -16.47
C LYS A 346 -7.17 -2.43 -16.03
N ILE A 347 -7.52 -2.75 -14.77
CA ILE A 347 -7.38 -4.12 -14.26
C ILE A 347 -8.34 -5.04 -14.99
N ARG A 348 -9.62 -4.66 -15.14
CA ARG A 348 -10.62 -5.49 -15.80
C ARG A 348 -10.23 -5.84 -17.23
N ASP A 349 -9.73 -4.88 -18.02
CA ASP A 349 -9.25 -5.12 -19.38
C ASP A 349 -8.10 -6.13 -19.39
N PHE A 350 -7.18 -6.02 -18.47
CA PHE A 350 -6.09 -6.99 -18.31
C PHE A 350 -6.61 -8.38 -17.94
N LEU A 351 -7.57 -8.50 -17.01
CA LEU A 351 -8.17 -9.78 -16.63
C LEU A 351 -8.90 -10.46 -17.80
N VAL A 352 -9.62 -9.67 -18.61
CA VAL A 352 -10.28 -10.18 -19.84
C VAL A 352 -9.26 -10.75 -20.81
N ALA A 353 -8.13 -10.07 -21.02
CA ALA A 353 -7.05 -10.54 -21.88
C ALA A 353 -6.43 -11.86 -21.35
N VAL A 354 -6.15 -11.95 -20.04
CA VAL A 354 -5.59 -13.18 -19.41
C VAL A 354 -6.56 -14.36 -19.54
N ALA A 355 -7.85 -14.14 -19.27
CA ALA A 355 -8.89 -15.19 -19.41
C ALA A 355 -9.04 -15.67 -20.86
N GLY A 356 -8.94 -14.75 -21.83
CA GLY A 356 -9.04 -15.06 -23.27
C GLY A 356 -7.86 -15.88 -23.79
N GLN A 357 -6.62 -15.56 -23.37
CA GLN A 357 -5.41 -16.29 -23.81
C GLN A 357 -5.44 -17.77 -23.42
N ARG A 358 -5.86 -18.10 -22.21
CA ARG A 358 -5.96 -19.49 -21.76
C ARG A 358 -7.03 -20.29 -22.46
N ARG A 359 -8.13 -19.65 -22.87
CA ARG A 359 -9.19 -20.33 -23.66
C ARG A 359 -8.67 -20.76 -25.05
N THR A 360 -7.85 -19.93 -25.68
CA THR A 360 -7.25 -20.25 -26.99
C THR A 360 -6.19 -21.36 -26.90
N GLU A 361 -5.35 -21.34 -25.86
CA GLU A 361 -4.35 -22.43 -25.60
C GLU A 361 -5.03 -23.77 -25.33
N SER A 362 -6.14 -23.78 -24.58
CA SER A 362 -6.90 -25.02 -24.26
C SER A 362 -7.64 -25.57 -25.50
N ALA A 363 -8.10 -24.70 -26.41
CA ALA A 363 -8.77 -25.10 -27.65
C ALA A 363 -7.78 -25.58 -28.72
N GLY A 364 -6.54 -25.06 -28.75
CA GLY A 364 -5.49 -25.45 -29.70
C GLY A 364 -4.71 -26.71 -29.32
N GLY A 365 -4.70 -27.11 -28.03
CA GLY A 365 -4.00 -28.30 -27.55
C GLY A 365 -4.72 -29.65 -27.75
N GLY A 366 -5.88 -29.65 -28.41
CA GLY A 366 -6.70 -30.84 -28.68
C GLY A 366 -6.51 -31.47 -30.09
N LEU A 367 -5.52 -31.04 -30.85
CA LEU A 367 -5.26 -31.49 -32.22
C LEU A 367 -3.79 -31.96 -32.41
N VAL A 368 -3.32 -32.88 -31.57
CA VAL A 368 -2.12 -33.69 -31.92
C VAL A 368 -2.31 -35.09 -31.37
#